data_53782e8be5c7703c2b32877dc2ed6892
#
_entry.id   53782e8be5c7703c2b32877dc2ed6892
#
_cell.length_a   1.000
_cell.length_b   1.000
_cell.length_c   1.000
_cell.angle_alpha   90.00
_cell.angle_beta   90.00
_cell.angle_gamma   90.00
#
_symmetry.space_group_name_H-M   'P 1'
#
loop_
_entity.id
_entity.type
_entity.pdbx_description
1 polymer ?
#
loop_
_entity_poly.entity_id
_entity_poly.type
_entity_poly.pdbx_seq_one_letter_code
_entity_poly.pdbx_strand_id
1 'polypeptide(L)'
;LSSNIQTATELKNAIKEINDDINSIEIRDVARIVSPITTEIKPISAESTNLNYTFPTLVVLVLLFAGLLLASTTVVQERESKAYFRNFITPTSDIIFIIGGYISSVFIVLIQLVIIFIVMFGISNTFVSDITLFNAFVILVLLGSVFILLGMLIGYMFKSGETANIASVSLGAILLFFSNTILPIETL
;
A
#
# COMPACT_ATOMS: atom_id res chain seq x y z
N LEU A 1 17.68 55.84 68.71
CA LEU A 1 16.28 55.33 68.42
C LEU A 1 15.94 55.46 66.94
N SER A 2 16.35 56.54 66.25
CA SER A 2 16.03 56.78 64.85
C SER A 2 16.72 55.78 63.92
N SER A 3 17.95 55.35 64.19
CA SER A 3 18.71 54.37 63.40
C SER A 3 18.03 52.97 63.37
N ASN A 4 17.48 52.55 64.52
CA ASN A 4 16.83 51.22 64.59
C ASN A 4 15.47 51.19 63.90
N ILE A 5 14.81 52.31 63.76
CA ILE A 5 13.55 52.40 62.95
C ILE A 5 13.84 52.38 61.49
N GLN A 6 14.96 52.99 61.10
CA GLN A 6 15.36 53.02 59.70
C GLN A 6 15.77 51.63 59.17
N THR A 7 16.58 50.91 59.96
CA THR A 7 16.94 49.52 59.71
C THR A 7 15.73 48.55 59.64
N ALA A 8 14.78 48.74 60.55
CA ALA A 8 13.54 47.97 60.57
C ALA A 8 12.64 48.24 59.36
N THR A 9 12.66 49.46 58.83
CA THR A 9 11.93 49.81 57.59
C THR A 9 12.58 49.24 56.35
N GLU A 10 13.93 49.25 56.26
CA GLU A 10 14.69 48.65 55.17
C GLU A 10 14.52 47.16 55.19
N LEU A 11 14.57 46.48 56.30
CA LEU A 11 14.31 45.05 56.41
C LEU A 11 12.89 44.69 55.96
N LYS A 12 11.91 45.45 56.34
CA LYS A 12 10.51 45.28 55.94
C LYS A 12 10.33 45.44 54.46
N ASN A 13 11.01 46.39 53.81
CA ASN A 13 10.97 46.61 52.39
C ASN A 13 11.68 45.49 51.67
N ALA A 14 12.83 45.01 52.11
CA ALA A 14 13.54 43.86 51.54
C ALA A 14 12.73 42.57 51.65
N ILE A 15 12.05 42.32 52.76
CA ILE A 15 11.16 41.16 52.92
C ILE A 15 9.97 41.25 51.98
N LYS A 16 9.44 42.44 51.74
CA LYS A 16 8.33 42.68 50.86
C LYS A 16 8.77 42.41 49.38
N GLU A 17 9.95 42.90 49.00
CA GLU A 17 10.53 42.69 47.69
C GLU A 17 10.79 41.19 47.41
N ILE A 18 11.36 40.47 48.39
CA ILE A 18 11.56 39.01 48.30
C ILE A 18 10.22 38.27 48.18
N ASN A 19 9.19 38.71 48.94
CA ASN A 19 7.89 38.07 48.86
C ASN A 19 7.17 38.33 47.53
N ASP A 20 7.37 39.52 46.97
CA ASP A 20 6.84 39.85 45.62
C ASP A 20 7.59 39.10 44.53
N ASP A 21 8.91 38.91 44.68
CA ASP A 21 9.71 38.07 43.79
C ASP A 21 9.31 36.60 43.90
N ILE A 22 9.11 36.04 45.08
CA ILE A 22 8.60 34.68 45.29
C ILE A 22 7.21 34.51 44.69
N ASN A 23 6.33 35.47 44.78
CA ASN A 23 5.00 35.43 44.18
C ASN A 23 5.05 35.65 42.66
N SER A 24 6.07 36.34 42.13
CA SER A 24 6.29 36.49 40.71
C SER A 24 6.92 35.22 40.07
N ILE A 25 7.64 34.42 40.87
CA ILE A 25 8.02 33.04 40.57
C ILE A 25 6.82 32.13 40.90
N GLU A 26 5.64 32.54 40.54
CA GLU A 26 4.52 31.65 40.40
C GLU A 26 4.91 30.68 39.31
N ILE A 27 5.26 29.46 39.71
CA ILE A 27 5.47 28.34 38.77
C ILE A 27 4.10 28.15 38.10
N ARG A 28 3.85 29.01 37.13
CA ARG A 28 2.73 28.85 36.18
C ARG A 28 2.94 27.52 35.52
N ASP A 29 2.20 26.54 35.95
CA ASP A 29 2.20 25.16 35.45
C ASP A 29 3.28 24.25 36.04
N VAL A 30 3.15 23.94 37.35
CA VAL A 30 3.70 22.68 37.88
C VAL A 30 3.22 21.48 37.03
N ALA A 31 2.02 21.55 36.49
CA ALA A 31 1.49 20.58 35.55
C ALA A 31 2.32 20.47 34.25
N ARG A 32 2.96 21.52 33.76
CA ARG A 32 3.84 21.52 32.59
C ARG A 32 5.21 20.89 32.85
N ILE A 33 5.67 20.99 34.13
CA ILE A 33 6.97 20.40 34.53
C ILE A 33 6.80 18.91 34.87
N VAL A 34 5.62 18.51 35.35
CA VAL A 34 5.30 17.15 35.81
C VAL A 34 4.66 16.30 34.67
N SER A 35 4.16 16.92 33.61
CA SER A 35 3.76 16.18 32.40
C SER A 35 4.87 16.23 31.38
N PRO A 36 5.87 15.32 31.46
CA PRO A 36 6.88 15.22 30.44
C PRO A 36 6.18 14.69 29.19
N ILE A 37 6.12 15.53 28.18
CA ILE A 37 5.74 15.13 26.83
C ILE A 37 4.29 14.61 26.78
N THR A 38 3.34 15.52 26.67
CA THR A 38 2.10 15.17 25.98
C THR A 38 2.52 14.83 24.54
N THR A 39 2.87 13.58 24.32
CA THR A 39 2.96 13.04 22.97
C THR A 39 1.54 13.07 22.46
N GLU A 40 1.17 14.18 21.83
CA GLU A 40 -0.02 14.22 21.01
C GLU A 40 0.30 13.25 19.86
N ILE A 41 -0.05 11.99 20.07
CA ILE A 41 -0.10 11.01 18.97
C ILE A 41 -1.22 11.53 18.07
N LYS A 42 -0.85 12.50 17.23
CA LYS A 42 -1.70 12.90 16.13
C LYS A 42 -1.65 11.73 15.18
N PRO A 43 -2.69 10.90 15.07
CA PRO A 43 -2.69 9.86 14.06
C PRO A 43 -2.56 10.61 12.75
N ILE A 44 -1.43 10.43 12.06
CA ILE A 44 -1.15 10.99 10.73
C ILE A 44 -2.16 10.42 9.71
N SER A 45 -2.86 9.41 10.10
CA SER A 45 -4.00 8.82 9.43
C SER A 45 -5.27 9.38 10.07
N ALA A 46 -5.97 10.29 9.40
CA ALA A 46 -7.41 10.47 9.61
C ALA A 46 -8.01 9.07 9.72
N GLU A 47 -9.04 8.86 10.56
CA GLU A 47 -9.74 7.57 10.77
C GLU A 47 -9.99 6.84 9.45
N SER A 48 -8.90 6.40 8.84
CA SER A 48 -8.94 5.55 7.67
C SER A 48 -9.24 4.18 8.23
N THR A 49 -10.48 3.76 8.08
CA THR A 49 -10.92 2.41 8.30
C THR A 49 -9.82 1.50 7.74
N ASN A 50 -9.41 0.46 8.46
CA ASN A 50 -8.38 -0.49 8.02
C ASN A 50 -8.56 -0.96 6.57
N LEU A 51 -9.78 -0.87 6.05
CA LEU A 51 -10.15 -1.13 4.66
C LEU A 51 -9.44 -0.22 3.64
N ASN A 52 -9.17 1.05 3.96
CA ASN A 52 -8.55 1.99 3.00
C ASN A 52 -7.10 1.63 2.69
N TYR A 53 -6.39 0.98 3.61
CA TYR A 53 -5.02 0.48 3.38
C TYR A 53 -5.00 -0.96 2.87
N THR A 54 -5.89 -1.80 3.39
CA THR A 54 -5.91 -3.22 3.05
C THR A 54 -6.47 -3.47 1.66
N PHE A 55 -7.45 -2.65 1.22
CA PHE A 55 -8.10 -2.85 -0.07
C PHE A 55 -7.16 -2.72 -1.28
N PRO A 56 -6.35 -1.66 -1.45
CA PRO A 56 -5.38 -1.57 -2.54
C PRO A 56 -4.39 -2.75 -2.56
N THR A 57 -3.94 -3.18 -1.39
CA THR A 57 -3.06 -4.32 -1.24
C THR A 57 -3.71 -5.61 -1.74
N LEU A 58 -4.96 -5.85 -1.37
CA LEU A 58 -5.72 -7.02 -1.85
C LEU A 58 -5.92 -6.99 -3.37
N VAL A 59 -6.21 -5.81 -3.95
CA VAL A 59 -6.35 -5.66 -5.40
C VAL A 59 -5.06 -6.06 -6.13
N VAL A 60 -3.91 -5.55 -5.67
CA VAL A 60 -2.61 -5.89 -6.25
C VAL A 60 -2.30 -7.38 -6.10
N LEU A 61 -2.61 -7.98 -4.94
CA LEU A 61 -2.42 -9.41 -4.68
C LEU A 61 -3.26 -10.27 -5.63
N VAL A 62 -4.54 -9.94 -5.77
CA VAL A 62 -5.44 -10.64 -6.71
C VAL A 62 -4.96 -10.49 -8.14
N LEU A 63 -4.52 -9.28 -8.52
CA LEU A 63 -4.00 -9.00 -9.86
C LEU A 63 -2.72 -9.79 -10.16
N LEU A 64 -1.82 -9.90 -9.19
CA LEU A 64 -0.57 -10.67 -9.29
C LEU A 64 -0.86 -12.14 -9.56
N PHE A 65 -1.65 -12.78 -8.71
CA PHE A 65 -1.96 -14.21 -8.88
C PHE A 65 -2.81 -14.48 -10.10
N ALA A 66 -3.84 -13.66 -10.36
CA ALA A 66 -4.68 -13.81 -11.55
C ALA A 66 -3.85 -13.64 -12.82
N GLY A 67 -2.99 -12.62 -12.91
CA GLY A 67 -2.13 -12.38 -14.07
C GLY A 67 -1.15 -13.53 -14.32
N LEU A 68 -0.45 -13.98 -13.27
CA LEU A 68 0.51 -15.08 -13.38
C LEU A 68 -0.17 -16.41 -13.77
N LEU A 69 -1.22 -16.81 -13.04
CA LEU A 69 -1.89 -18.10 -13.25
C LEU A 69 -2.65 -18.13 -14.57
N LEU A 70 -3.43 -17.08 -14.86
CA LEU A 70 -4.20 -17.01 -16.10
C LEU A 70 -3.28 -17.09 -17.30
N ALA A 71 -2.24 -16.27 -17.37
CA ALA A 71 -1.35 -16.21 -18.50
C ALA A 71 -0.54 -17.51 -18.68
N SER A 72 -0.04 -18.11 -17.59
CA SER A 72 0.71 -19.36 -17.65
C SER A 72 -0.16 -20.53 -18.10
N THR A 73 -1.38 -20.64 -17.57
CA THR A 73 -2.32 -21.70 -17.96
C THR A 73 -2.79 -21.56 -19.41
N THR A 74 -3.09 -20.33 -19.85
CA THR A 74 -3.52 -20.07 -21.22
C THR A 74 -2.45 -20.53 -22.22
N VAL A 75 -1.20 -20.17 -22.00
CA VAL A 75 -0.08 -20.57 -22.87
C VAL A 75 0.08 -22.09 -22.93
N VAL A 76 0.02 -22.78 -21.78
CA VAL A 76 0.16 -24.24 -21.76
C VAL A 76 -1.03 -24.91 -22.42
N GLN A 77 -2.26 -24.48 -22.16
CA GLN A 77 -3.47 -25.01 -22.78
C GLN A 77 -3.48 -24.82 -24.31
N GLU A 78 -3.02 -23.66 -24.78
CA GLU A 78 -2.86 -23.45 -26.22
C GLU A 78 -1.89 -24.47 -26.84
N ARG A 79 -0.76 -24.73 -26.17
CA ARG A 79 0.25 -25.69 -26.64
C ARG A 79 -0.20 -27.15 -26.56
N GLU A 80 -1.00 -27.51 -25.56
CA GLU A 80 -1.57 -28.86 -25.41
C GLU A 80 -2.78 -29.09 -26.32
N SER A 81 -3.38 -28.02 -26.86
CA SER A 81 -4.55 -28.13 -27.72
C SER A 81 -4.22 -28.79 -29.07
N LYS A 82 -5.14 -29.61 -29.54
CA LYS A 82 -5.05 -30.18 -30.91
C LYS A 82 -5.02 -29.11 -32.01
N ALA A 83 -5.50 -27.90 -31.70
CA ALA A 83 -5.45 -26.76 -32.61
C ALA A 83 -4.01 -26.25 -32.84
N TYR A 84 -3.11 -26.44 -31.88
CA TYR A 84 -1.71 -26.02 -31.97
C TYR A 84 -1.01 -26.72 -33.14
N PHE A 85 -1.24 -28.03 -33.32
CA PHE A 85 -0.67 -28.76 -34.45
C PHE A 85 -1.18 -28.24 -35.82
N ARG A 86 -2.44 -27.82 -35.87
CA ARG A 86 -3.03 -27.23 -37.08
C ARG A 86 -2.48 -25.83 -37.38
N ASN A 87 -2.15 -25.09 -36.34
CA ASN A 87 -1.52 -23.78 -36.48
C ASN A 87 -0.09 -23.88 -37.04
N PHE A 88 0.61 -24.98 -36.75
CA PHE A 88 1.96 -25.22 -37.29
C PHE A 88 1.99 -25.47 -38.81
N ILE A 89 0.86 -25.87 -39.39
CA ILE A 89 0.72 -26.13 -40.86
C ILE A 89 0.37 -24.83 -41.60
N THR A 90 -0.15 -23.82 -40.90
CA THR A 90 -0.45 -22.52 -41.52
C THR A 90 0.81 -21.63 -41.50
N PRO A 91 1.06 -20.83 -42.57
CA PRO A 91 2.22 -19.95 -42.67
C PRO A 91 2.06 -18.68 -41.73
N THR A 92 1.60 -18.88 -40.50
CA THR A 92 1.38 -17.81 -39.54
C THR A 92 2.58 -17.76 -38.61
N SER A 93 3.11 -16.56 -38.36
CA SER A 93 4.26 -16.41 -37.45
C SER A 93 3.86 -16.67 -35.99
N ASP A 94 4.73 -17.33 -35.21
CA ASP A 94 4.53 -17.62 -33.79
C ASP A 94 4.25 -16.37 -32.96
N ILE A 95 4.75 -15.22 -33.39
CA ILE A 95 4.55 -13.92 -32.74
C ILE A 95 3.06 -13.56 -32.68
N ILE A 96 2.28 -13.89 -33.70
CA ILE A 96 0.84 -13.58 -33.76
C ILE A 96 0.10 -14.33 -32.65
N PHE A 97 0.47 -15.57 -32.38
CA PHE A 97 -0.12 -16.37 -31.30
C PHE A 97 0.26 -15.80 -29.91
N ILE A 98 1.52 -15.42 -29.75
CA ILE A 98 1.99 -14.80 -28.49
C ILE A 98 1.23 -13.49 -28.21
N ILE A 99 1.11 -12.64 -29.23
CA ILE A 99 0.37 -11.37 -29.10
C ILE A 99 -1.12 -11.64 -28.85
N GLY A 100 -1.71 -12.61 -29.53
CA GLY A 100 -3.11 -13.00 -29.32
C GLY A 100 -3.39 -13.46 -27.88
N GLY A 101 -2.54 -14.36 -27.35
CA GLY A 101 -2.62 -14.81 -25.96
C GLY A 101 -2.43 -13.68 -24.96
N TYR A 102 -1.49 -12.76 -25.21
CA TYR A 102 -1.27 -11.58 -24.41
C TYR A 102 -2.50 -10.66 -24.37
N ILE A 103 -3.04 -10.29 -25.54
CA ILE A 103 -4.23 -9.44 -25.66
C ILE A 103 -5.44 -10.08 -24.96
N SER A 104 -5.64 -11.38 -25.15
CA SER A 104 -6.71 -12.12 -24.48
C SER A 104 -6.58 -12.08 -22.95
N SER A 105 -5.39 -12.31 -22.43
CA SER A 105 -5.11 -12.26 -21.00
C SER A 105 -5.29 -10.85 -20.44
N VAL A 106 -4.81 -9.82 -21.14
CA VAL A 106 -5.03 -8.41 -20.74
C VAL A 106 -6.51 -8.08 -20.71
N PHE A 107 -7.28 -8.54 -21.69
CA PHE A 107 -8.72 -8.27 -21.74
C PHE A 107 -9.47 -8.87 -20.54
N ILE A 108 -9.12 -10.09 -20.14
CA ILE A 108 -9.71 -10.75 -18.96
C ILE A 108 -9.34 -9.97 -17.68
N VAL A 109 -8.08 -9.56 -17.54
CA VAL A 109 -7.63 -8.76 -16.39
C VAL A 109 -8.29 -7.38 -16.36
N LEU A 110 -8.54 -6.76 -17.52
CA LEU A 110 -9.30 -5.52 -17.60
C LEU A 110 -10.74 -5.68 -17.09
N ILE A 111 -11.43 -6.74 -17.50
CA ILE A 111 -12.78 -7.04 -16.99
C ILE A 111 -12.75 -7.23 -15.47
N GLN A 112 -11.77 -7.97 -14.97
CA GLN A 112 -11.58 -8.18 -13.54
C GLN A 112 -11.38 -6.86 -12.79
N LEU A 113 -10.52 -5.96 -13.30
CA LEU A 113 -10.30 -4.64 -12.69
C LEU A 113 -11.59 -3.80 -12.69
N VAL A 114 -12.34 -3.78 -13.79
CA VAL A 114 -13.61 -3.07 -13.87
C VAL A 114 -14.57 -3.57 -12.79
N ILE A 115 -14.69 -4.89 -12.61
CA ILE A 115 -15.55 -5.49 -11.57
C ILE A 115 -15.09 -5.04 -10.18
N ILE A 116 -13.78 -5.08 -9.90
CA ILE A 116 -13.22 -4.65 -8.62
C ILE A 116 -13.53 -3.17 -8.35
N PHE A 117 -13.39 -2.31 -9.37
CA PHE A 117 -13.73 -0.89 -9.24
C PHE A 117 -15.22 -0.66 -8.99
N ILE A 118 -16.11 -1.39 -9.67
CA ILE A 118 -17.56 -1.31 -9.43
C ILE A 118 -17.89 -1.70 -8.00
N VAL A 119 -17.31 -2.78 -7.48
CA VAL A 119 -17.49 -3.22 -6.09
C VAL A 119 -16.97 -2.17 -5.11
N MET A 120 -15.80 -1.60 -5.39
CA MET A 120 -15.21 -0.53 -4.59
C MET A 120 -16.14 0.69 -4.50
N PHE A 121 -16.68 1.13 -5.62
CA PHE A 121 -17.64 2.26 -5.65
C PHE A 121 -18.91 1.95 -4.88
N GLY A 122 -19.38 0.70 -4.92
CA GLY A 122 -20.60 0.28 -4.20
C GLY A 122 -20.42 0.28 -2.67
N ILE A 123 -19.20 0.05 -2.19
CA ILE A 123 -18.88 -0.03 -0.75
C ILE A 123 -18.44 1.32 -0.20
N SER A 124 -17.68 2.09 -0.98
CA SER A 124 -17.12 3.37 -0.57
C SER A 124 -18.05 4.51 -0.94
N ASN A 125 -18.71 5.11 0.06
CA ASN A 125 -19.44 6.39 -0.11
C ASN A 125 -18.46 7.59 -0.28
N THR A 126 -17.18 7.35 -0.50
CA THR A 126 -16.17 8.41 -0.60
C THR A 126 -15.98 8.78 -2.06
N PHE A 127 -16.32 10.01 -2.40
CA PHE A 127 -15.98 10.60 -3.71
C PHE A 127 -14.46 10.78 -3.80
N VAL A 128 -13.78 9.78 -4.35
CA VAL A 128 -12.40 9.95 -4.77
C VAL A 128 -12.41 10.74 -6.07
N SER A 129 -11.52 11.72 -6.20
CA SER A 129 -11.44 12.54 -7.41
C SER A 129 -11.26 11.66 -8.65
N ASP A 130 -12.05 11.92 -9.70
CA ASP A 130 -12.06 11.13 -10.94
C ASP A 130 -10.68 10.94 -11.55
N ILE A 131 -9.82 11.96 -11.45
CA ILE A 131 -8.45 11.92 -11.99
C ILE A 131 -7.55 10.95 -11.21
N THR A 132 -7.73 10.84 -9.90
CA THR A 132 -6.96 9.90 -9.05
C THR A 132 -7.34 8.47 -9.35
N LEU A 133 -8.62 8.20 -9.57
CA LEU A 133 -9.13 6.89 -9.95
C LEU A 133 -8.63 6.46 -11.32
N PHE A 134 -8.65 7.38 -12.30
CA PHE A 134 -8.12 7.11 -13.63
C PHE A 134 -6.63 6.76 -13.58
N ASN A 135 -5.83 7.53 -12.85
CA ASN A 135 -4.39 7.25 -12.69
C ASN A 135 -4.16 5.90 -12.01
N ALA A 136 -4.91 5.57 -10.95
CA ALA A 136 -4.82 4.28 -10.29
C ALA A 136 -5.17 3.13 -11.23
N PHE A 137 -6.22 3.28 -12.03
CA PHE A 137 -6.62 2.29 -13.03
C PHE A 137 -5.51 2.04 -14.06
N VAL A 138 -4.93 3.09 -14.62
CA VAL A 138 -3.82 2.98 -15.60
C VAL A 138 -2.61 2.27 -14.99
N ILE A 139 -2.24 2.61 -13.75
CA ILE A 139 -1.12 1.97 -13.05
C ILE A 139 -1.41 0.48 -12.83
N LEU A 140 -2.63 0.12 -12.42
CA LEU A 140 -3.01 -1.28 -12.20
C LEU A 140 -3.03 -2.09 -13.51
N VAL A 141 -3.46 -1.48 -14.63
CA VAL A 141 -3.39 -2.12 -15.95
C VAL A 141 -1.95 -2.38 -16.37
N LEU A 142 -1.06 -1.40 -16.19
CA LEU A 142 0.36 -1.56 -16.49
C LEU A 142 1.00 -2.65 -15.61
N LEU A 143 0.71 -2.64 -14.32
CA LEU A 143 1.20 -3.65 -13.39
C LEU A 143 0.68 -5.05 -13.76
N GLY A 144 -0.62 -5.17 -14.07
CA GLY A 144 -1.23 -6.41 -14.53
C GLY A 144 -0.58 -6.94 -15.81
N SER A 145 -0.24 -6.04 -16.75
CA SER A 145 0.44 -6.43 -17.99
C SER A 145 1.82 -7.04 -17.71
N VAL A 146 2.57 -6.52 -16.74
CA VAL A 146 3.85 -7.10 -16.32
C VAL A 146 3.65 -8.50 -15.76
N PHE A 147 2.64 -8.70 -14.88
CA PHE A 147 2.35 -10.02 -14.32
C PHE A 147 1.91 -11.02 -15.39
N ILE A 148 1.13 -10.59 -16.39
CA ILE A 148 0.76 -11.41 -17.53
C ILE A 148 1.99 -11.84 -18.32
N LEU A 149 2.92 -10.93 -18.62
CA LEU A 149 4.16 -11.26 -19.34
C LEU A 149 5.01 -12.27 -18.56
N LEU A 150 5.14 -12.10 -17.24
CA LEU A 150 5.83 -13.08 -16.40
C LEU A 150 5.11 -14.44 -16.39
N GLY A 151 3.78 -14.44 -16.31
CA GLY A 151 2.98 -15.66 -16.40
C GLY A 151 3.14 -16.37 -17.72
N MET A 152 3.12 -15.64 -18.84
CA MET A 152 3.38 -16.20 -20.18
C MET A 152 4.79 -16.79 -20.26
N LEU A 153 5.80 -16.12 -19.74
CA LEU A 153 7.17 -16.63 -19.68
C LEU A 153 7.21 -18.00 -18.98
N ILE A 154 6.55 -18.13 -17.82
CA ILE A 154 6.42 -19.40 -17.10
C ILE A 154 5.71 -20.43 -18.00
N GLY A 155 4.59 -20.08 -18.61
CA GLY A 155 3.84 -20.98 -19.50
C GLY A 155 4.67 -21.51 -20.66
N TYR A 156 5.62 -20.72 -21.21
CA TYR A 156 6.55 -21.18 -22.24
C TYR A 156 7.69 -22.04 -21.70
N MET A 157 8.11 -21.86 -20.45
CA MET A 157 9.17 -22.65 -19.83
C MET A 157 8.72 -24.05 -19.44
N PHE A 158 7.48 -24.22 -19.03
CA PHE A 158 6.94 -25.49 -18.54
C PHE A 158 6.08 -26.20 -19.61
N LYS A 159 6.05 -27.53 -19.56
CA LYS A 159 5.34 -28.36 -20.54
C LYS A 159 3.96 -28.80 -20.08
N SER A 160 3.68 -28.70 -18.77
CA SER A 160 2.43 -29.15 -18.16
C SER A 160 1.78 -28.00 -17.42
N GLY A 161 0.45 -27.90 -17.50
CA GLY A 161 -0.33 -26.88 -16.81
C GLY A 161 -0.16 -26.94 -15.30
N GLU A 162 -0.03 -28.13 -14.74
CA GLU A 162 0.17 -28.31 -13.29
C GLU A 162 1.52 -27.73 -12.84
N THR A 163 2.61 -28.06 -13.54
CA THR A 163 3.94 -27.52 -13.21
C THR A 163 4.02 -26.02 -13.43
N ALA A 164 3.37 -25.50 -14.47
CA ALA A 164 3.29 -24.06 -14.71
C ALA A 164 2.52 -23.34 -13.61
N ASN A 165 1.43 -23.92 -13.10
CA ASN A 165 0.68 -23.36 -11.97
C ASN A 165 1.51 -23.32 -10.68
N ILE A 166 2.20 -24.42 -10.35
CA ILE A 166 3.06 -24.47 -9.17
C ILE A 166 4.17 -23.41 -9.27
N ALA A 167 4.80 -23.29 -10.46
CA ALA A 167 5.84 -22.29 -10.70
C ALA A 167 5.28 -20.85 -10.59
N SER A 168 4.08 -20.60 -11.13
CA SER A 168 3.42 -19.29 -11.04
C SER A 168 3.07 -18.90 -9.60
N VAL A 169 2.54 -19.84 -8.81
CA VAL A 169 2.25 -19.62 -7.39
C VAL A 169 3.53 -19.38 -6.61
N SER A 170 4.58 -20.17 -6.87
CA SER A 170 5.88 -20.00 -6.20
C SER A 170 6.51 -18.65 -6.52
N LEU A 171 6.49 -18.22 -7.79
CA LEU A 171 6.98 -16.89 -8.18
C LEU A 171 6.15 -15.80 -7.53
N GLY A 172 4.82 -15.93 -7.52
CA GLY A 172 3.93 -14.98 -6.86
C GLY A 172 4.21 -14.85 -5.37
N ALA A 173 4.43 -15.98 -4.68
CA ALA A 173 4.80 -15.99 -3.27
C ALA A 173 6.16 -15.30 -3.00
N ILE A 174 7.16 -15.55 -3.86
CA ILE A 174 8.46 -14.88 -3.78
C ILE A 174 8.29 -13.37 -3.97
N LEU A 175 7.55 -12.93 -4.98
CA LEU A 175 7.30 -11.51 -5.22
C LEU A 175 6.57 -10.84 -4.04
N LEU A 176 5.61 -11.53 -3.41
CA LEU A 176 4.93 -11.05 -2.21
C LEU A 176 5.86 -10.95 -1.01
N PHE A 177 6.76 -11.92 -0.85
CA PHE A 177 7.73 -11.91 0.25
C PHE A 177 8.67 -10.71 0.16
N PHE A 178 9.15 -10.39 -1.04
CA PHE A 178 9.98 -9.20 -1.28
C PHE A 178 9.19 -7.89 -1.35
N SER A 179 7.88 -7.97 -1.52
CA SER A 179 7.01 -6.80 -1.39
C SER A 179 6.86 -6.44 0.09
N ASN A 180 6.91 -5.14 0.42
CA ASN A 180 6.66 -4.62 1.77
C ASN A 180 5.26 -4.96 2.33
N THR A 181 4.51 -5.79 1.64
CA THR A 181 3.15 -6.20 1.97
C THR A 181 3.09 -7.16 3.18
N ILE A 182 4.09 -8.05 3.31
CA ILE A 182 4.12 -9.07 4.38
C ILE A 182 4.99 -8.61 5.55
N LEU A 183 6.08 -7.89 5.26
CA LEU A 183 7.01 -7.37 6.28
C LEU A 183 7.01 -5.84 6.19
N PRO A 184 6.15 -5.14 6.94
CA PRO A 184 6.21 -3.70 7.01
C PRO A 184 7.57 -3.29 7.61
N ILE A 185 8.28 -2.41 6.90
CA ILE A 185 9.63 -1.93 7.28
C ILE A 185 9.64 -1.29 8.68
N GLU A 186 8.48 -0.87 9.17
CA GLU A 186 8.32 -0.27 10.49
C GLU A 186 8.51 -1.26 11.66
N THR A 187 8.60 -2.56 11.38
CA THR A 187 8.78 -3.62 12.40
C THR A 187 10.20 -4.17 12.45
N LEU A 188 11.10 -3.68 11.63
CA LEU A 188 12.53 -3.98 11.61
C LEU A 188 13.35 -2.84 12.21
#